data_8c572e686c5a108adaea8043cfbb07e1
#
_entry.id   8c572e686c5a108adaea8043cfbb07e1
#
_cell.length_a   1.000
_cell.length_b   1.000
_cell.length_c   1.000
_cell.angle_alpha   90.00
_cell.angle_beta   90.00
_cell.angle_gamma   90.00
#
_symmetry.space_group_name_H-M   'P 1'
#
loop_
_entity.id
_entity.type
_entity.pdbx_description
1 polymer ?
#
loop_
_entity_poly.entity_id
_entity_poly.type
_entity_poly.pdbx_seq_one_letter_code
_entity_poly.pdbx_strand_id
1 'polypeptide(L)'
;MAKQFFKYVADKSAMLNTIQGKLKFATIESLNDPMEFVADSDAADFQQSTNTLLENGVGQEHLEALQLQQNILDQIAPDLRTFDAPNSVEELRTAINDRIAIYENSDLMLAYLNQVLAAFKSKLGIFCVSTRSDCLPMWAFYADNARGFQVEISDLPMAMADRCDAVLIQPTAVHYATPRPLVNFDPCTAWNIFLSKLEDWSYEAEWRAVADLSQCEKGQDQLHLLSIDPNVIKAVTLGWLCTVDDILLKEIREANPNIAIYKCEDPAHGYRTTELR
;
A
#
# COMPACT_ATOMS: atom_id res chain seq x y z
N MET A 1 15.36 -16.79 5.48
CA MET A 1 14.19 -17.36 4.77
C MET A 1 13.47 -16.20 4.10
N ALA A 2 12.97 -16.39 2.87
CA ALA A 2 12.15 -15.41 2.21
C ALA A 2 10.87 -15.17 3.02
N LYS A 3 10.41 -13.92 3.08
CA LYS A 3 9.21 -13.56 3.82
C LYS A 3 7.97 -13.99 3.01
N GLN A 4 7.00 -14.59 3.68
CA GLN A 4 5.72 -14.97 3.08
C GLN A 4 4.69 -13.89 3.27
N PHE A 5 3.91 -13.66 2.23
CA PHE A 5 2.81 -12.71 2.20
C PHE A 5 1.55 -13.40 1.68
N PHE A 6 0.39 -12.94 2.13
CA PHE A 6 -0.89 -13.55 1.82
C PHE A 6 -1.85 -12.48 1.29
N LYS A 7 -2.35 -12.69 0.07
CA LYS A 7 -3.40 -11.86 -0.53
C LYS A 7 -4.73 -12.58 -0.40
N TYR A 8 -5.64 -12.00 0.35
CA TYR A 8 -7.03 -12.45 0.43
C TYR A 8 -7.82 -11.82 -0.70
N VAL A 9 -8.63 -12.60 -1.41
CA VAL A 9 -9.44 -12.17 -2.54
C VAL A 9 -10.82 -12.83 -2.54
N ALA A 10 -11.85 -12.04 -2.84
CA ALA A 10 -13.22 -12.49 -2.78
C ALA A 10 -13.64 -13.33 -3.99
N ASP A 11 -13.18 -12.98 -5.18
CA ASP A 11 -13.66 -13.55 -6.42
C ASP A 11 -12.59 -14.32 -7.20
N LYS A 12 -13.07 -15.23 -8.07
CA LYS A 12 -12.23 -16.10 -8.88
C LYS A 12 -11.36 -15.32 -9.88
N SER A 13 -11.88 -14.26 -10.48
CA SER A 13 -11.13 -13.47 -11.46
C SER A 13 -9.93 -12.79 -10.82
N ALA A 14 -10.11 -12.19 -9.64
CA ALA A 14 -9.01 -11.59 -8.87
C ALA A 14 -7.97 -12.64 -8.44
N MET A 15 -8.41 -13.83 -8.05
CA MET A 15 -7.51 -14.95 -7.73
C MET A 15 -6.70 -15.37 -8.96
N LEU A 16 -7.36 -15.61 -10.11
CA LEU A 16 -6.68 -16.02 -11.34
C LEU A 16 -5.67 -14.98 -11.83
N ASN A 17 -6.02 -13.69 -11.78
CA ASN A 17 -5.07 -12.62 -12.09
C ASN A 17 -3.86 -12.69 -11.15
N THR A 18 -4.09 -12.81 -9.85
CA THR A 18 -3.01 -12.83 -8.86
C THR A 18 -2.07 -14.02 -9.07
N ILE A 19 -2.60 -15.24 -9.31
CA ILE A 19 -1.74 -16.42 -9.51
C ILE A 19 -0.99 -16.42 -10.84
N GLN A 20 -1.43 -15.60 -11.81
CA GLN A 20 -0.69 -15.30 -13.04
C GLN A 20 0.38 -14.22 -12.87
N GLY A 21 0.58 -13.70 -11.67
CA GLY A 21 1.49 -12.62 -11.38
C GLY A 21 0.95 -11.22 -11.73
N LYS A 22 -0.35 -11.07 -12.00
CA LYS A 22 -0.99 -9.78 -12.28
C LYS A 22 -1.61 -9.22 -11.01
N LEU A 23 -0.90 -8.30 -10.37
CA LEU A 23 -1.29 -7.73 -9.10
C LEU A 23 -2.17 -6.50 -9.30
N LYS A 24 -3.39 -6.52 -8.73
CA LYS A 24 -4.32 -5.39 -8.79
C LYS A 24 -3.90 -4.31 -7.79
N PHE A 25 -3.54 -3.13 -8.29
CA PHE A 25 -3.40 -1.92 -7.49
C PHE A 25 -4.76 -1.23 -7.36
N ALA A 26 -5.28 -1.19 -6.16
CA ALA A 26 -6.56 -0.57 -5.84
C ALA A 26 -6.41 0.95 -5.79
N THR A 27 -7.38 1.70 -6.29
CA THR A 27 -7.43 3.15 -6.06
C THR A 27 -7.63 3.45 -4.58
N ILE A 28 -7.11 4.55 -4.10
CA ILE A 28 -7.26 4.94 -2.69
C ILE A 28 -8.73 5.03 -2.27
N GLU A 29 -9.59 5.52 -3.16
CA GLU A 29 -11.03 5.63 -2.91
C GLU A 29 -11.75 4.29 -2.75
N SER A 30 -11.15 3.20 -3.24
CA SER A 30 -11.72 1.85 -3.15
C SER A 30 -11.26 1.06 -1.92
N LEU A 31 -10.47 1.68 -1.05
CA LEU A 31 -10.06 1.06 0.22
C LEU A 31 -11.22 1.03 1.20
N ASN A 32 -11.21 0.05 2.09
CA ASN A 32 -12.33 -0.23 3.00
C ASN A 32 -12.36 0.63 4.26
N ASP A 33 -11.26 1.23 4.68
CA ASP A 33 -11.23 2.13 5.84
C ASP A 33 -11.51 3.57 5.40
N PRO A 34 -12.68 4.15 5.72
CA PRO A 34 -13.04 5.50 5.34
C PRO A 34 -12.19 6.58 6.02
N MET A 35 -11.45 6.20 7.05
CA MET A 35 -10.55 7.09 7.78
C MET A 35 -9.13 7.10 7.20
N GLU A 36 -8.82 6.25 6.22
CA GLU A 36 -7.53 6.29 5.54
C GLU A 36 -7.40 7.53 4.63
N PHE A 37 -6.18 8.07 4.54
CA PHE A 37 -5.87 9.23 3.69
C PHE A 37 -6.69 10.49 4.00
N VAL A 38 -7.09 10.66 5.24
CA VAL A 38 -7.68 11.91 5.74
C VAL A 38 -6.55 12.71 6.37
N ALA A 39 -6.35 13.94 5.91
CA ALA A 39 -5.48 14.90 6.58
C ALA A 39 -6.25 15.50 7.76
N ASP A 40 -5.95 15.02 8.94
CA ASP A 40 -6.55 15.49 10.19
C ASP A 40 -5.49 16.26 11.01
N SER A 41 -4.84 17.24 10.35
CA SER A 41 -3.80 18.04 10.99
C SER A 41 -4.23 19.50 10.99
N ASP A 42 -4.15 20.16 12.14
CA ASP A 42 -4.33 21.60 12.23
C ASP A 42 -2.98 22.34 12.08
N ALA A 43 -3.02 23.68 12.01
CA ALA A 43 -1.83 24.50 11.86
C ALA A 43 -0.86 24.37 13.04
N ALA A 44 -1.39 24.12 14.25
CA ALA A 44 -0.56 23.99 15.46
C ALA A 44 0.27 22.70 15.38
N ASP A 45 -0.31 21.62 14.90
CA ASP A 45 0.40 20.34 14.68
C ASP A 45 1.53 20.49 13.69
N PHE A 46 1.30 21.21 12.58
CA PHE A 46 2.32 21.49 11.58
C PHE A 46 3.45 22.37 12.15
N GLN A 47 3.11 23.41 12.88
CA GLN A 47 4.10 24.30 13.49
C GLN A 47 4.95 23.54 14.52
N GLN A 48 4.32 22.72 15.36
CA GLN A 48 5.01 21.88 16.32
C GLN A 48 5.95 20.87 15.67
N SER A 49 5.52 20.19 14.62
CA SER A 49 6.36 19.22 13.90
C SER A 49 7.55 19.88 13.22
N THR A 50 7.35 21.06 12.63
CA THR A 50 8.42 21.84 11.99
C THR A 50 9.44 22.31 13.01
N ASN A 51 9.00 22.83 14.15
CA ASN A 51 9.89 23.24 15.24
C ASN A 51 10.70 22.05 15.76
N THR A 52 10.05 20.90 15.97
CA THR A 52 10.70 19.67 16.40
C THR A 52 11.77 19.21 15.39
N LEU A 53 11.48 19.30 14.09
CA LEU A 53 12.43 18.96 13.03
C LEU A 53 13.65 19.90 13.07
N LEU A 54 13.45 21.18 13.26
CA LEU A 54 14.54 22.16 13.35
C LEU A 54 15.37 21.97 14.63
N GLU A 55 14.75 21.67 15.75
CA GLU A 55 15.41 21.40 17.04
C GLU A 55 16.23 20.11 16.99
N ASN A 56 15.71 19.04 16.40
CA ASN A 56 16.40 17.76 16.23
C ASN A 56 17.51 17.80 15.18
N GLY A 57 17.48 18.80 14.32
CA GLY A 57 18.42 19.02 13.24
C GLY A 57 17.99 18.39 11.91
N VAL A 58 18.05 19.19 10.87
CA VAL A 58 17.80 18.75 9.48
C VAL A 58 19.09 18.17 8.91
N GLY A 59 19.05 16.93 8.46
CA GLY A 59 20.18 16.16 7.92
C GLY A 59 20.03 15.83 6.44
N GLN A 60 20.97 15.03 5.94
CA GLN A 60 21.02 14.56 4.56
C GLN A 60 19.82 13.68 4.22
N GLU A 61 19.37 12.86 5.16
CA GLU A 61 18.19 11.99 5.03
C GLU A 61 16.91 12.76 4.71
N HIS A 62 16.72 13.93 5.31
CA HIS A 62 15.57 14.81 5.05
C HIS A 62 15.65 15.43 3.66
N LEU A 63 16.85 15.79 3.20
CA LEU A 63 17.07 16.30 1.85
C LEU A 63 16.72 15.22 0.80
N GLU A 64 17.23 14.02 0.96
CA GLU A 64 16.98 12.90 0.06
C GLU A 64 15.48 12.52 0.03
N ALA A 65 14.85 12.49 1.19
CA ALA A 65 13.41 12.22 1.30
C ALA A 65 12.57 13.28 0.59
N LEU A 66 12.90 14.58 0.75
CA LEU A 66 12.20 15.65 0.06
C LEU A 66 12.42 15.62 -1.45
N GLN A 67 13.64 15.36 -1.90
CA GLN A 67 13.94 15.21 -3.33
C GLN A 67 13.16 14.05 -3.96
N LEU A 68 13.06 12.92 -3.26
CA LEU A 68 12.24 11.79 -3.70
C LEU A 68 10.77 12.20 -3.81
N GLN A 69 10.21 12.88 -2.81
CA GLN A 69 8.82 13.34 -2.85
C GLN A 69 8.56 14.29 -4.02
N GLN A 70 9.49 15.21 -4.27
CA GLN A 70 9.35 16.13 -5.40
C GLN A 70 9.44 15.42 -6.74
N ASN A 71 10.33 14.47 -6.90
CA ASN A 71 10.40 13.67 -8.12
C ASN A 71 9.07 12.94 -8.37
N ILE A 72 8.44 12.41 -7.32
CA ILE A 72 7.13 11.77 -7.42
C ILE A 72 6.05 12.79 -7.77
N LEU A 73 6.01 13.95 -7.12
CA LEU A 73 5.07 15.03 -7.45
C LEU A 73 5.24 15.52 -8.89
N ASP A 74 6.47 15.69 -9.36
CA ASP A 74 6.75 16.07 -10.76
C ASP A 74 6.19 15.04 -11.76
N GLN A 75 6.24 13.76 -11.41
CA GLN A 75 5.72 12.68 -12.23
C GLN A 75 4.19 12.65 -12.24
N ILE A 76 3.54 12.77 -11.09
CA ILE A 76 2.09 12.53 -10.95
C ILE A 76 1.26 13.82 -10.98
N ALA A 77 1.80 14.95 -10.56
CA ALA A 77 1.10 16.22 -10.42
C ALA A 77 2.05 17.43 -10.57
N PRO A 78 2.69 17.64 -11.75
CA PRO A 78 3.68 18.69 -11.95
C PRO A 78 3.15 20.11 -11.67
N ASP A 79 1.85 20.33 -11.87
CA ASP A 79 1.20 21.62 -11.62
C ASP A 79 1.12 21.98 -10.12
N LEU A 80 1.31 21.01 -9.23
CA LEU A 80 1.34 21.21 -7.78
C LEU A 80 2.73 21.52 -7.23
N ARG A 81 3.74 21.55 -8.10
CA ARG A 81 5.08 21.95 -7.71
C ARG A 81 5.13 23.42 -7.32
N THR A 82 5.34 23.70 -6.06
CA THR A 82 5.34 25.06 -5.51
C THR A 82 6.74 25.67 -5.37
N PHE A 83 7.78 24.87 -5.53
CA PHE A 83 9.18 25.31 -5.36
C PHE A 83 10.17 24.32 -5.98
N ASP A 84 11.37 24.78 -6.24
CA ASP A 84 12.48 23.93 -6.64
C ASP A 84 13.02 23.14 -5.44
N ALA A 85 13.40 21.88 -5.67
CA ALA A 85 14.03 21.07 -4.63
C ALA A 85 15.32 21.74 -4.15
N PRO A 86 15.54 21.87 -2.84
CA PRO A 86 16.83 22.29 -2.33
C PRO A 86 17.90 21.28 -2.77
N ASN A 87 19.09 21.81 -3.09
CA ASN A 87 20.23 20.99 -3.54
C ASN A 87 21.21 20.68 -2.39
N SER A 88 20.98 21.30 -1.23
CA SER A 88 21.81 21.13 -0.05
C SER A 88 20.98 21.17 1.24
N VAL A 89 21.54 20.61 2.30
CA VAL A 89 20.92 20.64 3.64
C VAL A 89 20.74 22.08 4.13
N GLU A 90 21.67 23.01 3.77
CA GLU A 90 21.56 24.41 4.17
C GLU A 90 20.42 25.12 3.43
N GLU A 91 20.26 24.87 2.13
CA GLU A 91 19.10 25.36 1.37
C GLU A 91 17.79 24.78 1.93
N LEU A 92 17.78 23.50 2.33
CA LEU A 92 16.62 22.89 2.95
C LEU A 92 16.26 23.57 4.28
N ARG A 93 17.25 23.82 5.15
CA ARG A 93 17.04 24.55 6.41
C ARG A 93 16.47 25.94 6.17
N THR A 94 17.04 26.66 5.21
CA THR A 94 16.56 27.99 4.82
C THR A 94 15.12 27.92 4.34
N ALA A 95 14.81 26.98 3.44
CA ALA A 95 13.47 26.80 2.92
C ALA A 95 12.43 26.43 4.00
N ILE A 96 12.81 25.63 5.01
CA ILE A 96 11.95 25.32 6.15
C ILE A 96 11.71 26.57 7.00
N ASN A 97 12.74 27.34 7.33
CA ASN A 97 12.61 28.55 8.11
C ASN A 97 11.78 29.65 7.42
N ASP A 98 11.98 29.84 6.12
CA ASP A 98 11.20 30.83 5.34
C ASP A 98 9.71 30.46 5.26
N ARG A 99 9.40 29.18 5.36
CA ARG A 99 8.02 28.66 5.30
C ARG A 99 7.29 28.70 6.62
N ILE A 100 7.98 28.72 7.75
CA ILE A 100 7.33 28.90 9.05
C ILE A 100 6.38 30.10 9.01
N ALA A 101 6.77 31.19 8.36
CA ALA A 101 5.94 32.39 8.19
C ALA A 101 4.69 32.15 7.30
N ILE A 102 4.75 31.19 6.35
CA ILE A 102 3.60 30.82 5.49
C ILE A 102 2.63 29.92 6.26
N TYR A 103 3.14 29.11 7.18
CA TYR A 103 2.35 28.18 8.00
C TYR A 103 1.54 28.88 9.10
N GLU A 104 1.80 30.16 9.36
CA GLU A 104 0.92 31.02 10.16
C GLU A 104 -0.47 31.19 9.51
N ASN A 105 -0.59 30.91 8.20
CA ASN A 105 -1.88 30.88 7.48
C ASN A 105 -2.36 29.43 7.28
N SER A 106 -3.00 28.88 8.31
CA SER A 106 -3.52 27.52 8.37
C SER A 106 -4.40 27.11 7.17
N ASP A 107 -5.22 28.05 6.68
CA ASP A 107 -6.20 27.77 5.62
C ASP A 107 -5.52 27.51 4.26
N LEU A 108 -4.47 28.26 3.94
CA LEU A 108 -3.71 28.07 2.70
C LEU A 108 -2.95 26.73 2.70
N MET A 109 -2.38 26.38 3.85
CA MET A 109 -1.67 25.14 4.00
C MET A 109 -2.61 23.92 3.88
N LEU A 110 -3.73 23.95 4.58
CA LEU A 110 -4.74 22.91 4.50
C LEU A 110 -5.31 22.77 3.07
N ALA A 111 -5.52 23.90 2.38
CA ALA A 111 -5.94 23.89 0.99
C ALA A 111 -4.91 23.21 0.07
N TYR A 112 -3.61 23.52 0.25
CA TYR A 112 -2.54 22.89 -0.51
C TYR A 112 -2.45 21.38 -0.26
N LEU A 113 -2.47 20.96 1.01
CA LEU A 113 -2.45 19.53 1.37
C LEU A 113 -3.63 18.79 0.77
N ASN A 114 -4.83 19.35 0.81
CA ASN A 114 -6.00 18.74 0.20
C ASN A 114 -5.86 18.59 -1.32
N GLN A 115 -5.20 19.54 -2.01
CA GLN A 115 -4.90 19.42 -3.44
C GLN A 115 -3.90 18.29 -3.72
N VAL A 116 -2.82 18.20 -2.92
CA VAL A 116 -1.83 17.11 -3.03
C VAL A 116 -2.49 15.74 -2.77
N LEU A 117 -3.30 15.63 -1.73
CA LEU A 117 -4.02 14.41 -1.43
C LEU A 117 -5.03 14.02 -2.52
N ALA A 118 -5.72 14.99 -3.10
CA ALA A 118 -6.62 14.75 -4.23
C ALA A 118 -5.86 14.22 -5.46
N ALA A 119 -4.69 14.79 -5.77
CA ALA A 119 -3.82 14.29 -6.83
C ALA A 119 -3.34 12.86 -6.55
N PHE A 120 -2.90 12.57 -5.34
CA PHE A 120 -2.50 11.23 -4.94
C PHE A 120 -3.66 10.23 -5.07
N LYS A 121 -4.85 10.57 -4.55
CA LYS A 121 -6.05 9.71 -4.65
C LYS A 121 -6.40 9.35 -6.09
N SER A 122 -6.21 10.29 -7.03
CA SER A 122 -6.54 10.08 -8.45
C SER A 122 -5.47 9.35 -9.26
N LYS A 123 -4.21 9.35 -8.81
CA LYS A 123 -3.05 8.90 -9.59
C LYS A 123 -2.35 7.68 -9.00
N LEU A 124 -2.46 7.46 -7.70
CA LEU A 124 -1.79 6.39 -7.00
C LEU A 124 -2.71 5.23 -6.69
N GLY A 125 -2.15 4.04 -6.78
CA GLY A 125 -2.80 2.80 -6.38
C GLY A 125 -2.02 2.08 -5.29
N ILE A 126 -2.72 1.25 -4.52
CA ILE A 126 -2.16 0.52 -3.41
C ILE A 126 -2.38 -0.97 -3.60
N PHE A 127 -1.33 -1.75 -3.42
CA PHE A 127 -1.39 -3.20 -3.32
C PHE A 127 -1.14 -3.62 -1.88
N CYS A 128 -2.12 -4.27 -1.27
CA CYS A 128 -2.13 -4.69 0.13
C CYS A 128 -2.00 -6.20 0.24
N VAL A 129 -1.15 -6.65 1.15
CA VAL A 129 -1.00 -8.06 1.54
C VAL A 129 -0.87 -8.17 3.05
N SER A 130 -1.15 -9.34 3.61
CA SER A 130 -0.95 -9.66 5.01
C SER A 130 0.28 -10.55 5.20
N THR A 131 0.89 -10.52 6.37
CA THR A 131 1.87 -11.54 6.78
C THR A 131 1.23 -12.70 7.56
N ARG A 132 -0.11 -12.70 7.70
CA ARG A 132 -0.87 -13.72 8.41
C ARG A 132 -1.70 -14.56 7.44
N SER A 133 -1.55 -15.87 7.53
CA SER A 133 -2.37 -16.85 6.79
C SER A 133 -3.62 -17.30 7.55
N ASP A 134 -3.65 -17.13 8.88
CA ASP A 134 -4.60 -17.73 9.82
C ASP A 134 -5.61 -16.73 10.42
N CYS A 135 -5.76 -15.55 9.83
CA CYS A 135 -6.59 -14.47 10.38
C CYS A 135 -8.06 -14.61 9.93
N LEU A 136 -8.96 -15.01 10.81
CA LEU A 136 -10.39 -15.15 10.52
C LEU A 136 -11.07 -13.87 10.05
N PRO A 137 -10.81 -12.67 10.64
CA PRO A 137 -11.33 -11.42 10.11
C PRO A 137 -10.92 -11.17 8.64
N MET A 138 -9.69 -11.52 8.24
CA MET A 138 -9.24 -11.38 6.84
C MET A 138 -10.06 -12.27 5.90
N TRP A 139 -10.38 -13.49 6.29
CA TRP A 139 -11.26 -14.37 5.54
C TRP A 139 -12.69 -13.83 5.44
N ALA A 140 -13.18 -13.21 6.53
CA ALA A 140 -14.52 -12.64 6.56
C ALA A 140 -14.64 -11.42 5.64
N PHE A 141 -13.72 -10.45 5.77
CA PHE A 141 -13.83 -9.15 5.09
C PHE A 141 -13.29 -9.14 3.67
N TYR A 142 -12.25 -9.92 3.38
CA TYR A 142 -11.51 -9.85 2.11
C TYR A 142 -11.66 -11.09 1.22
N ALA A 143 -12.20 -12.20 1.74
CA ALA A 143 -12.38 -13.44 1.00
C ALA A 143 -13.84 -13.93 1.00
N ASP A 144 -14.80 -13.00 0.84
CA ASP A 144 -16.24 -13.28 0.75
C ASP A 144 -16.72 -14.25 1.85
N ASN A 145 -16.50 -13.89 3.12
CA ASN A 145 -16.87 -14.76 4.24
C ASN A 145 -16.34 -16.19 4.06
N ALA A 146 -15.08 -16.32 3.65
CA ALA A 146 -14.38 -17.57 3.39
C ALA A 146 -14.97 -18.44 2.26
N ARG A 147 -15.71 -17.84 1.34
CA ARG A 147 -16.04 -18.45 0.03
C ARG A 147 -14.97 -18.20 -1.02
N GLY A 148 -14.14 -17.16 -0.82
CA GLY A 148 -13.07 -16.74 -1.69
C GLY A 148 -11.75 -17.50 -1.43
N PHE A 149 -10.64 -16.80 -1.64
CA PHE A 149 -9.32 -17.40 -1.78
C PHE A 149 -8.27 -16.61 -1.00
N GLN A 150 -7.16 -17.28 -0.69
CA GLN A 150 -5.93 -16.66 -0.20
C GLN A 150 -4.79 -17.11 -1.11
N VAL A 151 -4.01 -16.16 -1.61
CA VAL A 151 -2.85 -16.42 -2.47
C VAL A 151 -1.57 -16.15 -1.68
N GLU A 152 -0.67 -17.13 -1.63
CA GLU A 152 0.64 -17.02 -1.00
C GLU A 152 1.66 -16.49 -2.01
N ILE A 153 2.33 -15.40 -1.63
CA ILE A 153 3.37 -14.72 -2.40
C ILE A 153 4.67 -14.76 -1.58
N SER A 154 5.73 -15.31 -2.13
CA SER A 154 7.04 -15.28 -1.48
C SER A 154 7.86 -14.11 -2.00
N ASP A 155 8.62 -13.47 -1.10
CA ASP A 155 9.62 -12.45 -1.44
C ASP A 155 9.09 -11.27 -2.28
N LEU A 156 7.91 -10.77 -1.91
CA LEU A 156 7.24 -9.68 -2.63
C LEU A 156 8.13 -8.44 -2.86
N PRO A 157 8.97 -7.98 -1.90
CA PRO A 157 9.90 -6.88 -2.14
C PRO A 157 10.88 -7.17 -3.29
N MET A 158 11.43 -8.39 -3.37
CA MET A 158 12.32 -8.78 -4.46
C MET A 158 11.56 -8.84 -5.79
N ALA A 159 10.34 -9.36 -5.79
CA ALA A 159 9.50 -9.46 -6.99
C ALA A 159 9.11 -8.09 -7.58
N MET A 160 9.09 -7.04 -6.76
CA MET A 160 8.79 -5.66 -7.17
C MET A 160 10.04 -4.80 -7.38
N ALA A 161 11.25 -5.28 -7.02
CA ALA A 161 12.47 -4.50 -7.10
C ALA A 161 12.79 -3.98 -8.50
N ASP A 162 12.47 -4.76 -9.53
CA ASP A 162 12.71 -4.41 -10.94
C ASP A 162 11.59 -3.51 -11.53
N ARG A 163 10.58 -3.13 -10.73
CA ARG A 163 9.44 -2.32 -11.16
C ARG A 163 9.49 -0.89 -10.59
N CYS A 164 10.69 -0.36 -10.39
CA CYS A 164 10.89 1.04 -9.96
C CYS A 164 10.34 2.08 -10.95
N ASP A 165 10.01 1.68 -12.17
CA ASP A 165 9.29 2.48 -13.15
C ASP A 165 7.86 2.81 -12.73
N ALA A 166 7.22 1.88 -12.03
CA ALA A 166 5.83 1.99 -11.58
C ALA A 166 5.68 2.06 -10.06
N VAL A 167 6.49 1.30 -9.30
CA VAL A 167 6.38 1.18 -7.85
C VAL A 167 7.17 2.29 -7.16
N LEU A 168 6.45 3.23 -6.56
CA LEU A 168 6.99 4.41 -5.86
C LEU A 168 7.37 4.10 -4.41
N ILE A 169 6.58 3.27 -3.74
CA ILE A 169 6.88 2.75 -2.40
C ILE A 169 6.92 1.23 -2.49
N GLN A 170 8.11 0.68 -2.26
CA GLN A 170 8.31 -0.76 -2.21
C GLN A 170 7.50 -1.39 -1.06
N PRO A 171 7.15 -2.69 -1.14
CA PRO A 171 6.38 -3.35 -0.09
C PRO A 171 6.94 -3.08 1.29
N THR A 172 6.19 -2.34 2.11
CA THR A 172 6.56 -1.84 3.43
C THR A 172 5.47 -2.14 4.44
N ALA A 173 5.84 -2.46 5.67
CA ALA A 173 4.88 -2.74 6.75
C ALA A 173 4.07 -1.50 7.12
N VAL A 174 2.78 -1.68 7.33
CA VAL A 174 1.89 -0.64 7.86
C VAL A 174 2.18 -0.43 9.35
N HIS A 175 2.26 0.83 9.74
CA HIS A 175 2.38 1.25 11.13
C HIS A 175 0.98 1.45 11.72
N TYR A 176 0.70 0.75 12.83
CA TYR A 176 -0.57 0.85 13.54
C TYR A 176 -0.39 1.73 14.77
N ALA A 177 -1.30 2.71 14.94
CA ALA A 177 -1.26 3.63 16.07
C ALA A 177 -2.64 4.21 16.38
N THR A 178 -2.85 4.60 17.66
CA THR A 178 -4.01 5.34 18.11
C THR A 178 -3.55 6.47 19.04
N PRO A 179 -3.78 7.74 18.67
CA PRO A 179 -4.32 8.22 17.38
C PRO A 179 -3.37 7.90 16.22
N ARG A 180 -3.87 7.99 14.99
CA ARG A 180 -3.01 7.90 13.81
C ARG A 180 -1.95 8.99 13.82
N PRO A 181 -0.73 8.69 13.31
CA PRO A 181 0.27 9.74 13.10
C PRO A 181 -0.29 10.83 12.20
N LEU A 182 -0.15 12.07 12.63
CA LEU A 182 -0.55 13.23 11.85
C LEU A 182 0.36 13.36 10.60
N VAL A 183 -0.20 13.88 9.52
CA VAL A 183 0.61 14.32 8.39
C VAL A 183 1.40 15.54 8.84
N ASN A 184 2.70 15.48 8.73
CA ASN A 184 3.61 16.55 9.16
C ASN A 184 4.58 16.95 8.05
N PHE A 185 5.39 18.00 8.29
CA PHE A 185 6.36 18.52 7.34
C PHE A 185 7.71 17.80 7.34
N ASP A 186 7.90 16.81 8.17
CA ASP A 186 9.10 16.01 8.11
C ASP A 186 9.09 15.17 6.82
N PRO A 187 9.97 15.44 5.86
CA PRO A 187 10.01 14.70 4.61
C PRO A 187 10.18 13.19 4.82
N CYS A 188 10.86 12.77 5.87
CA CYS A 188 11.07 11.35 6.18
C CYS A 188 9.78 10.64 6.59
N THR A 189 8.79 11.36 7.08
CA THR A 189 7.51 10.81 7.57
C THR A 189 6.30 11.11 6.68
N ALA A 190 6.46 11.92 5.64
CA ALA A 190 5.35 12.32 4.77
C ALA A 190 4.66 11.13 4.08
N TRP A 191 5.37 10.03 3.84
CA TRP A 191 4.82 8.78 3.30
C TRP A 191 4.00 7.98 4.30
N ASN A 192 4.04 8.35 5.59
CA ASN A 192 3.26 7.66 6.63
C ASN A 192 1.76 7.71 6.37
N ILE A 193 1.27 8.70 5.61
CA ILE A 193 -0.14 8.72 5.19
C ILE A 193 -0.56 7.46 4.42
N PHE A 194 0.36 6.86 3.65
CA PHE A 194 0.13 5.61 2.92
C PHE A 194 0.38 4.37 3.77
N LEU A 195 1.18 4.49 4.83
CA LEU A 195 1.72 3.39 5.61
C LEU A 195 1.21 3.39 7.06
N SER A 196 0.21 4.20 7.40
CA SER A 196 -0.36 4.24 8.74
C SER A 196 -1.84 3.87 8.74
N LYS A 197 -2.25 3.16 9.80
CA LYS A 197 -3.63 2.71 10.00
C LYS A 197 -3.97 2.75 11.50
N LEU A 198 -5.25 2.85 11.84
CA LEU A 198 -5.69 2.75 13.23
C LEU A 198 -5.35 1.38 13.82
N GLU A 199 -5.03 1.33 15.11
CA GLU A 199 -4.65 0.12 15.85
C GLU A 199 -5.71 -0.99 15.76
N ASP A 200 -6.99 -0.64 15.62
CA ASP A 200 -8.10 -1.58 15.47
C ASP A 200 -7.94 -2.51 14.26
N TRP A 201 -7.15 -2.11 13.26
CA TRP A 201 -6.83 -2.90 12.07
C TRP A 201 -5.55 -3.73 12.19
N SER A 202 -4.88 -3.72 13.33
CA SER A 202 -3.58 -4.39 13.52
C SER A 202 -3.61 -5.91 13.26
N TYR A 203 -4.79 -6.53 13.36
CA TYR A 203 -4.98 -7.94 13.03
C TYR A 203 -4.64 -8.27 11.57
N GLU A 204 -4.68 -7.28 10.67
CA GLU A 204 -4.34 -7.46 9.26
C GLU A 204 -2.84 -7.72 9.04
N ALA A 205 -1.97 -7.26 9.94
CA ALA A 205 -0.51 -7.32 9.80
C ALA A 205 -0.07 -6.96 8.36
N GLU A 206 -0.59 -5.82 7.89
CA GLU A 206 -0.59 -5.40 6.50
C GLU A 206 0.78 -4.91 6.03
N TRP A 207 1.08 -5.19 4.79
CA TRP A 207 2.16 -4.59 4.01
C TRP A 207 1.58 -3.96 2.75
N ARG A 208 2.12 -2.80 2.37
CA ARG A 208 1.66 -2.03 1.21
C ARG A 208 2.78 -1.75 0.25
N ALA A 209 2.47 -1.84 -1.04
CA ALA A 209 3.21 -1.19 -2.11
C ALA A 209 2.34 -0.10 -2.72
N VAL A 210 2.96 1.02 -3.09
CA VAL A 210 2.26 2.14 -3.76
C VAL A 210 2.83 2.31 -5.16
N ALA A 211 1.98 2.43 -6.17
CA ALA A 211 2.39 2.59 -7.55
C ALA A 211 1.67 3.74 -8.24
N ASP A 212 2.32 4.29 -9.27
CA ASP A 212 1.68 5.19 -10.25
C ASP A 212 0.75 4.37 -11.13
N LEU A 213 -0.55 4.64 -11.05
CA LEU A 213 -1.57 3.94 -11.83
C LEU A 213 -1.44 4.15 -13.34
N SER A 214 -0.76 5.21 -13.78
CA SER A 214 -0.51 5.46 -15.21
C SER A 214 0.49 4.45 -15.81
N GLN A 215 1.34 3.86 -14.98
CA GLN A 215 2.33 2.84 -15.34
C GLN A 215 1.79 1.40 -15.21
N CYS A 216 0.55 1.25 -14.71
CA CYS A 216 -0.11 -0.04 -14.62
C CYS A 216 -0.82 -0.38 -15.94
N GLU A 217 -0.85 -1.67 -16.27
CA GLU A 217 -1.65 -2.18 -17.38
C GLU A 217 -3.15 -2.01 -17.07
N LYS A 218 -3.94 -1.65 -18.08
CA LYS A 218 -5.40 -1.60 -17.96
C LYS A 218 -5.97 -3.00 -18.20
N GLY A 219 -6.48 -3.61 -17.14
CA GLY A 219 -7.24 -4.85 -17.20
C GLY A 219 -8.70 -4.63 -17.61
N GLN A 220 -9.48 -5.71 -17.56
CA GLN A 220 -10.93 -5.61 -17.68
C GLN A 220 -11.49 -4.75 -16.53
N ASP A 221 -12.65 -4.13 -16.74
CA ASP A 221 -13.33 -3.28 -15.75
C ASP A 221 -12.45 -2.14 -15.18
N GLN A 222 -11.53 -1.61 -16.02
CA GLN A 222 -10.61 -0.53 -15.63
C GLN A 222 -9.66 -0.88 -14.47
N LEU A 223 -9.43 -2.17 -14.22
CA LEU A 223 -8.46 -2.61 -13.22
C LEU A 223 -7.05 -2.14 -13.58
N HIS A 224 -6.31 -1.67 -12.60
CA HIS A 224 -4.90 -1.35 -12.72
C HIS A 224 -4.08 -2.55 -12.28
N LEU A 225 -3.36 -3.17 -13.20
CA LEU A 225 -2.60 -4.39 -12.99
C LEU A 225 -1.10 -4.14 -13.16
N LEU A 226 -0.30 -4.63 -12.24
CA LEU A 226 1.15 -4.66 -12.33
C LEU A 226 1.62 -6.11 -12.46
N SER A 227 2.35 -6.42 -13.52
CA SER A 227 2.86 -7.77 -13.76
C SER A 227 4.18 -7.99 -13.02
N ILE A 228 4.29 -9.12 -12.31
CA ILE A 228 5.50 -9.63 -11.65
C ILE A 228 5.79 -11.05 -12.13
N ASP A 229 6.96 -11.60 -11.78
CA ASP A 229 7.26 -13.01 -12.05
C ASP A 229 6.25 -13.93 -11.33
N PRO A 230 5.44 -14.74 -12.05
CA PRO A 230 4.47 -15.64 -11.43
C PRO A 230 5.14 -16.76 -10.58
N ASN A 231 6.43 -17.01 -10.73
CA ASN A 231 7.14 -18.01 -9.93
C ASN A 231 7.27 -17.63 -8.46
N VAL A 232 7.04 -16.36 -8.09
CA VAL A 232 6.98 -15.95 -6.68
C VAL A 232 5.67 -16.33 -6.01
N ILE A 233 4.63 -16.66 -6.79
CA ILE A 233 3.34 -17.13 -6.28
C ILE A 233 3.47 -18.63 -5.98
N LYS A 234 3.29 -19.01 -4.71
CA LYS A 234 3.58 -20.36 -4.24
C LYS A 234 2.35 -21.24 -4.08
N ALA A 235 1.26 -20.67 -3.60
CA ALA A 235 0.07 -21.43 -3.31
C ALA A 235 -1.21 -20.60 -3.45
N VAL A 236 -2.30 -21.27 -3.66
CA VAL A 236 -3.65 -20.77 -3.46
C VAL A 236 -4.38 -21.65 -2.46
N THR A 237 -4.99 -21.01 -1.44
CA THR A 237 -5.83 -21.69 -0.45
C THR A 237 -7.28 -21.28 -0.68
N LEU A 238 -8.14 -22.26 -0.89
CA LEU A 238 -9.58 -22.07 -1.01
C LEU A 238 -10.20 -21.99 0.39
N GLY A 239 -11.05 -20.99 0.63
CA GLY A 239 -11.73 -20.81 1.92
C GLY A 239 -12.62 -21.97 2.29
N TRP A 240 -12.91 -22.19 3.57
CA TRP A 240 -13.66 -23.37 4.04
C TRP A 240 -15.09 -23.46 3.52
N LEU A 241 -15.70 -22.34 3.11
CA LEU A 241 -17.01 -22.29 2.45
C LEU A 241 -16.94 -22.21 0.92
N CYS A 242 -15.73 -22.21 0.34
CA CYS A 242 -15.55 -22.21 -1.11
C CYS A 242 -16.03 -23.54 -1.70
N THR A 243 -16.83 -23.48 -2.77
CA THR A 243 -17.18 -24.66 -3.55
C THR A 243 -15.99 -25.08 -4.40
N VAL A 244 -15.57 -26.34 -4.25
CA VAL A 244 -14.47 -26.92 -5.02
C VAL A 244 -15.07 -27.86 -6.07
N ASP A 245 -14.80 -27.57 -7.34
CA ASP A 245 -15.15 -28.44 -8.46
C ASP A 245 -13.96 -28.62 -9.41
N ASP A 246 -14.07 -29.58 -10.31
CA ASP A 246 -13.01 -29.89 -11.28
C ASP A 246 -12.73 -28.75 -12.24
N ILE A 247 -13.72 -27.88 -12.51
CA ILE A 247 -13.58 -26.73 -13.40
C ILE A 247 -12.66 -25.70 -12.74
N LEU A 248 -12.92 -25.35 -11.48
CA LEU A 248 -12.10 -24.42 -10.71
C LEU A 248 -10.65 -24.91 -10.60
N LEU A 249 -10.45 -26.20 -10.25
CA LEU A 249 -9.12 -26.78 -10.14
C LEU A 249 -8.36 -26.78 -11.47
N LYS A 250 -9.06 -27.05 -12.56
CA LYS A 250 -8.50 -26.98 -13.91
C LYS A 250 -8.07 -25.54 -14.27
N GLU A 251 -8.94 -24.56 -14.06
CA GLU A 251 -8.63 -23.15 -14.33
C GLU A 251 -7.42 -22.66 -13.53
N ILE A 252 -7.31 -23.03 -12.24
CA ILE A 252 -6.14 -22.68 -11.40
C ILE A 252 -4.86 -23.27 -11.99
N ARG A 253 -4.87 -24.55 -12.37
CA ARG A 253 -3.69 -25.23 -12.96
C ARG A 253 -3.31 -24.70 -14.33
N GLU A 254 -4.30 -24.29 -15.14
CA GLU A 254 -4.06 -23.64 -16.43
C GLU A 254 -3.44 -22.23 -16.26
N ALA A 255 -3.88 -21.50 -15.23
CA ALA A 255 -3.37 -20.15 -14.93
C ALA A 255 -1.94 -20.18 -14.36
N ASN A 256 -1.61 -21.16 -13.52
CA ASN A 256 -0.27 -21.38 -12.98
C ASN A 256 -0.03 -22.88 -12.72
N PRO A 257 0.65 -23.57 -13.65
CA PRO A 257 0.81 -25.04 -13.58
C PRO A 257 1.59 -25.56 -12.37
N ASN A 258 2.42 -24.70 -11.75
CA ASN A 258 3.30 -25.10 -10.65
C ASN A 258 2.77 -24.70 -9.26
N ILE A 259 1.55 -24.14 -9.20
CA ILE A 259 1.00 -23.64 -7.95
C ILE A 259 0.51 -24.79 -7.06
N ALA A 260 0.82 -24.74 -5.78
CA ALA A 260 0.21 -25.63 -4.80
C ALA A 260 -1.24 -25.17 -4.49
N ILE A 261 -2.17 -26.10 -4.38
CA ILE A 261 -3.58 -25.82 -4.12
C ILE A 261 -3.96 -26.43 -2.78
N TYR A 262 -4.49 -25.62 -1.89
CA TYR A 262 -4.94 -26.05 -0.58
C TYR A 262 -6.42 -25.73 -0.37
N LYS A 263 -7.06 -26.50 0.49
CA LYS A 263 -8.38 -26.22 1.04
C LYS A 263 -8.25 -25.91 2.53
N CYS A 264 -8.79 -24.78 2.97
CA CYS A 264 -8.91 -24.48 4.38
C CYS A 264 -10.02 -25.35 4.97
N GLU A 265 -9.73 -26.02 6.09
CA GLU A 265 -10.72 -26.77 6.87
C GLU A 265 -11.51 -25.80 7.78
N ASP A 266 -12.66 -26.26 8.30
CA ASP A 266 -13.46 -25.49 9.25
C ASP A 266 -12.59 -25.07 10.46
N PRO A 267 -12.43 -23.75 10.71
CA PRO A 267 -11.55 -23.24 11.75
C PRO A 267 -12.06 -23.48 13.19
N ALA A 268 -13.26 -24.09 13.38
CA ALA A 268 -13.79 -24.40 14.70
C ALA A 268 -12.84 -25.21 15.58
N HIS A 269 -11.90 -25.94 14.97
CA HIS A 269 -10.88 -26.76 15.65
C HIS A 269 -9.44 -26.29 15.41
N GLY A 270 -9.26 -25.01 15.05
CA GLY A 270 -7.99 -24.40 14.69
C GLY A 270 -7.78 -24.35 13.17
N TYR A 271 -6.95 -23.39 12.74
CA TYR A 271 -6.66 -23.19 11.31
C TYR A 271 -5.82 -24.36 10.77
N ARG A 272 -6.35 -25.06 9.79
CA ARG A 272 -5.69 -26.17 9.10
C ARG A 272 -5.97 -26.09 7.61
N THR A 273 -5.05 -26.61 6.80
CA THR A 273 -5.20 -26.71 5.35
C THR A 273 -4.86 -28.10 4.87
N THR A 274 -5.59 -28.58 3.87
CA THR A 274 -5.35 -29.86 3.20
C THR A 274 -5.00 -29.61 1.75
N GLU A 275 -3.91 -30.22 1.27
CA GLU A 275 -3.47 -30.10 -0.12
C GLU A 275 -4.45 -30.85 -1.05
N LEU A 276 -4.85 -30.17 -2.14
CA LEU A 276 -5.66 -30.73 -3.21
C LEU A 276 -4.74 -31.15 -4.37
N ARG A 277 -4.76 -32.43 -4.72
CA ARG A 277 -3.93 -33.01 -5.79
C ARG A 277 -4.65 -33.01 -7.14
#